data_7fb93e4df6cdb8b674b0281b76031644
#
_entry.id   7fb93e4df6cdb8b674b0281b76031644
#
_cell.length_a   1.000
_cell.length_b   1.000
_cell.length_c   1.000
_cell.angle_alpha   90.00
_cell.angle_beta   90.00
_cell.angle_gamma   90.00
#
_symmetry.space_group_name_H-M   'P 1'
#
loop_
_entity.id
_entity.type
_entity.pdbx_description
1 polymer ?
#
loop_
_entity_poly.entity_id
_entity_poly.type
_entity_poly.pdbx_seq_one_letter_code
_entity_poly.pdbx_strand_id
1 'polypeptide(L)'
;SEFTPRLSAQLESIFPRYFDSTEIAIVTGGMEVAAAFAELPFDHLVFTGAGSVARHVMAAAAKNLVPVTLELGGKSPVIISREADLDEAALKIMDFKLANAGQICIAPDYLLVPDERLEGMIQALQGAVSRLFPSLAGNPDYTSIVNERHYARLDRYVQDALAAGVRCVEINPGKESFDNQPAGQHKMIPRLFINPGDE
;
A
#
# COMPACT_ATOMS: atom_id res chain seq x y z
N SER A 1 0.07 -11.08 -11.75
CA SER A 1 -0.89 -10.00 -11.42
C SER A 1 -1.22 -9.19 -12.67
N GLU A 2 -2.46 -8.82 -12.83
CA GLU A 2 -2.94 -7.97 -13.92
C GLU A 2 -2.33 -6.56 -13.90
N PHE A 3 -1.79 -6.13 -12.76
CA PHE A 3 -1.12 -4.84 -12.62
C PHE A 3 0.36 -4.88 -13.05
N THR A 4 0.95 -6.07 -13.15
CA THR A 4 2.34 -6.27 -13.55
C THR A 4 2.44 -7.34 -14.66
N PRO A 5 1.74 -7.15 -15.80
CA PRO A 5 1.62 -8.21 -16.82
C PRO A 5 2.96 -8.61 -17.42
N ARG A 6 3.89 -7.65 -17.58
CA ARG A 6 5.24 -7.94 -18.10
C ARG A 6 6.04 -8.83 -17.16
N LEU A 7 5.95 -8.60 -15.85
CA LEU A 7 6.60 -9.44 -14.84
C LEU A 7 5.98 -10.84 -14.84
N SER A 8 4.65 -10.95 -14.90
CA SER A 8 3.95 -12.22 -14.94
C SER A 8 4.37 -13.05 -16.17
N ALA A 9 4.40 -12.46 -17.36
CA ALA A 9 4.88 -13.10 -18.58
C ALA A 9 6.36 -13.52 -18.50
N GLN A 10 7.19 -12.71 -17.87
CA GLN A 10 8.61 -13.04 -17.68
C GLN A 10 8.77 -14.26 -16.76
N LEU A 11 8.03 -14.31 -15.65
CA LEU A 11 8.05 -15.47 -14.74
C LEU A 11 7.56 -16.74 -15.46
N GLU A 12 6.47 -16.67 -16.19
CA GLU A 12 5.92 -17.77 -17.01
C GLU A 12 6.95 -18.30 -18.01
N SER A 13 7.79 -17.41 -18.57
CA SER A 13 8.83 -17.81 -19.53
C SER A 13 10.11 -18.36 -18.88
N ILE A 14 10.43 -17.95 -17.65
CA ILE A 14 11.68 -18.33 -16.96
C ILE A 14 11.53 -19.65 -16.21
N PHE A 15 10.44 -19.85 -15.49
CA PHE A 15 10.29 -21.00 -14.59
C PHE A 15 10.46 -22.36 -15.32
N PRO A 16 9.90 -22.61 -16.53
CA PRO A 16 10.10 -23.86 -17.24
C PRO A 16 11.53 -24.17 -17.67
N ARG A 17 12.45 -23.20 -17.53
CA ARG A 17 13.87 -23.40 -17.83
C ARG A 17 14.63 -24.05 -16.66
N TYR A 18 14.06 -23.99 -15.45
CA TYR A 18 14.72 -24.41 -14.21
C TYR A 18 13.96 -25.49 -13.46
N PHE A 19 12.63 -25.60 -13.68
CA PHE A 19 11.76 -26.51 -12.96
C PHE A 19 10.89 -27.29 -13.95
N ASP A 20 10.63 -28.56 -13.63
CA ASP A 20 9.60 -29.33 -14.34
C ASP A 20 8.20 -28.78 -14.00
N SER A 21 7.28 -28.85 -14.96
CA SER A 21 5.92 -28.34 -14.77
C SER A 21 5.11 -29.12 -13.71
N THR A 22 5.58 -30.31 -13.32
CA THR A 22 5.01 -31.10 -12.21
C THR A 22 5.51 -30.65 -10.85
N GLU A 23 6.61 -29.86 -10.81
CA GLU A 23 7.16 -29.30 -9.59
C GLU A 23 6.67 -27.86 -9.37
N ILE A 24 6.84 -26.99 -10.39
CA ILE A 24 6.40 -25.58 -10.33
C ILE A 24 5.76 -25.18 -11.66
N ALA A 25 4.54 -24.72 -11.59
CA ALA A 25 3.83 -24.16 -12.74
C ALA A 25 3.37 -22.72 -12.45
N ILE A 26 3.49 -21.85 -13.45
CA ILE A 26 2.95 -20.49 -13.40
C ILE A 26 1.66 -20.45 -14.22
N VAL A 27 0.58 -20.04 -13.58
CA VAL A 27 -0.71 -19.81 -14.24
C VAL A 27 -0.97 -18.32 -14.29
N THR A 28 -1.11 -17.76 -15.49
CA THR A 28 -1.41 -16.35 -15.71
C THR A 28 -2.84 -16.16 -16.20
N GLY A 29 -3.45 -15.03 -15.87
CA GLY A 29 -4.80 -14.70 -16.30
C GLY A 29 -5.45 -13.60 -15.47
N GLY A 30 -6.66 -13.25 -15.83
CA GLY A 30 -7.48 -12.28 -15.13
C GLY A 30 -8.29 -12.89 -13.97
N MET A 31 -9.29 -12.15 -13.52
CA MET A 31 -10.14 -12.53 -12.39
C MET A 31 -10.82 -13.90 -12.56
N GLU A 32 -11.27 -14.24 -13.79
CA GLU A 32 -11.93 -15.52 -14.07
C GLU A 32 -10.98 -16.71 -13.84
N VAL A 33 -9.72 -16.57 -14.29
CA VAL A 33 -8.69 -17.59 -14.08
C VAL A 33 -8.36 -17.71 -12.60
N ALA A 34 -8.23 -16.60 -11.89
CA ALA A 34 -7.95 -16.60 -10.46
C ALA A 34 -9.08 -17.25 -9.63
N ALA A 35 -10.34 -16.99 -10.01
CA ALA A 35 -11.49 -17.62 -9.38
C ALA A 35 -11.51 -19.14 -9.61
N ALA A 36 -11.33 -19.57 -10.85
CA ALA A 36 -11.27 -21.01 -11.20
C ALA A 36 -10.08 -21.70 -10.51
N PHE A 37 -8.92 -21.03 -10.40
CA PHE A 37 -7.76 -21.54 -9.71
C PHE A 37 -8.04 -21.79 -8.22
N ALA A 38 -8.77 -20.88 -7.56
CA ALA A 38 -9.11 -21.04 -6.13
C ALA A 38 -10.10 -22.21 -5.85
N GLU A 39 -10.75 -22.74 -6.89
CA GLU A 39 -11.65 -23.90 -6.79
C GLU A 39 -10.94 -25.27 -7.00
N LEU A 40 -9.63 -25.27 -7.29
CA LEU A 40 -8.89 -26.52 -7.49
C LEU A 40 -8.62 -27.22 -6.15
N PRO A 41 -8.55 -28.58 -6.15
CA PRO A 41 -8.35 -29.38 -4.96
C PRO A 41 -6.88 -29.44 -4.54
N PHE A 42 -6.33 -28.31 -4.11
CA PHE A 42 -4.97 -28.21 -3.59
C PHE A 42 -4.85 -28.83 -2.19
N ASP A 43 -3.64 -29.20 -1.79
CA ASP A 43 -3.34 -29.58 -0.39
C ASP A 43 -3.30 -28.34 0.53
N HIS A 44 -2.96 -27.17 -0.04
CA HIS A 44 -2.94 -25.89 0.68
C HIS A 44 -2.99 -24.73 -0.31
N LEU A 45 -3.66 -23.63 0.05
CA LEU A 45 -3.71 -22.41 -0.73
C LEU A 45 -3.23 -21.21 0.07
N VAL A 46 -2.24 -20.48 -0.44
CA VAL A 46 -1.79 -19.20 0.11
C VAL A 46 -2.32 -18.07 -0.77
N PHE A 47 -3.00 -17.11 -0.16
CA PHE A 47 -3.55 -15.96 -0.84
C PHE A 47 -3.03 -14.66 -0.24
N THR A 48 -2.51 -13.77 -1.07
CA THR A 48 -2.14 -12.41 -0.68
C THR A 48 -3.02 -11.41 -1.44
N GLY A 49 -3.72 -10.53 -0.70
CA GLY A 49 -4.57 -9.52 -1.31
C GLY A 49 -5.57 -8.85 -0.37
N ALA A 50 -6.64 -8.29 -0.93
CA ALA A 50 -7.66 -7.61 -0.14
C ALA A 50 -8.57 -8.59 0.63
N GLY A 51 -8.97 -8.25 1.86
CA GLY A 51 -9.87 -9.08 2.67
C GLY A 51 -11.22 -9.38 2.01
N SER A 52 -11.72 -8.47 1.19
CA SER A 52 -12.95 -8.71 0.40
C SER A 52 -12.78 -9.86 -0.61
N VAL A 53 -11.63 -9.96 -1.26
CA VAL A 53 -11.28 -11.03 -2.20
C VAL A 53 -10.99 -12.32 -1.44
N ALA A 54 -10.29 -12.24 -0.31
CA ALA A 54 -9.98 -13.39 0.54
C ALA A 54 -11.22 -14.19 0.94
N ARG A 55 -12.36 -13.52 1.21
CA ARG A 55 -13.63 -14.20 1.51
C ARG A 55 -14.11 -15.09 0.38
N HIS A 56 -13.95 -14.63 -0.87
CA HIS A 56 -14.30 -15.44 -2.05
C HIS A 56 -13.33 -16.62 -2.21
N VAL A 57 -12.04 -16.40 -2.01
CA VAL A 57 -11.02 -17.46 -2.06
C VAL A 57 -11.29 -18.53 -1.01
N MET A 58 -11.59 -18.15 0.23
CA MET A 58 -11.95 -19.08 1.30
C MET A 58 -13.20 -19.90 0.94
N ALA A 59 -14.24 -19.25 0.43
CA ALA A 59 -15.47 -19.91 0.06
C ALA A 59 -15.27 -20.91 -1.10
N ALA A 60 -14.39 -20.58 -2.07
CA ALA A 60 -14.02 -21.46 -3.17
C ALA A 60 -13.23 -22.68 -2.65
N ALA A 61 -12.18 -22.45 -1.87
CA ALA A 61 -11.33 -23.49 -1.28
C ALA A 61 -12.12 -24.46 -0.38
N ALA A 62 -13.11 -23.95 0.37
CA ALA A 62 -13.95 -24.77 1.25
C ALA A 62 -14.73 -25.88 0.51
N LYS A 63 -15.02 -25.72 -0.77
CA LYS A 63 -15.71 -26.76 -1.58
C LYS A 63 -14.92 -28.07 -1.61
N ASN A 64 -13.60 -28.00 -1.56
CA ASN A 64 -12.68 -29.14 -1.59
C ASN A 64 -11.96 -29.34 -0.25
N LEU A 65 -12.39 -28.66 0.83
CA LEU A 65 -11.77 -28.70 2.17
C LEU A 65 -10.30 -28.29 2.15
N VAL A 66 -9.90 -27.41 1.22
CA VAL A 66 -8.52 -26.90 1.11
C VAL A 66 -8.24 -25.92 2.25
N PRO A 67 -7.21 -26.17 3.08
CA PRO A 67 -6.77 -25.19 4.07
C PRO A 67 -6.16 -23.96 3.40
N VAL A 68 -6.40 -22.77 3.96
CA VAL A 68 -5.91 -21.50 3.40
C VAL A 68 -5.06 -20.72 4.40
N THR A 69 -4.00 -20.10 3.91
CA THR A 69 -3.25 -19.04 4.60
C THR A 69 -3.53 -17.73 3.90
N LEU A 70 -3.95 -16.71 4.68
CA LEU A 70 -4.33 -15.41 4.15
C LEU A 70 -3.35 -14.34 4.59
N GLU A 71 -2.66 -13.73 3.62
CA GLU A 71 -1.83 -12.56 3.80
C GLU A 71 -2.60 -11.34 3.30
N LEU A 72 -3.03 -10.48 4.21
CA LEU A 72 -3.95 -9.38 3.93
C LEU A 72 -3.30 -8.02 4.20
N GLY A 73 -4.07 -6.95 4.06
CA GLY A 73 -3.62 -5.61 4.41
C GLY A 73 -3.47 -5.42 5.93
N GLY A 74 -2.85 -4.32 6.32
CA GLY A 74 -2.61 -3.96 7.70
C GLY A 74 -2.86 -2.48 7.98
N LYS A 75 -2.99 -2.15 9.27
CA LYS A 75 -3.06 -0.81 9.84
C LYS A 75 -2.00 -0.74 10.94
N SER A 76 -0.72 -0.73 10.51
CA SER A 76 0.43 -0.87 11.41
C SER A 76 0.62 0.38 12.28
N PRO A 77 0.50 0.28 13.62
CA PRO A 77 0.74 1.39 14.53
C PRO A 77 2.22 1.67 14.69
N VAL A 78 2.55 2.94 14.93
CA VAL A 78 3.85 3.38 15.44
C VAL A 78 3.65 4.09 16.77
N ILE A 79 4.36 3.69 17.79
CA ILE A 79 4.30 4.30 19.12
C ILE A 79 5.57 5.10 19.37
N ILE A 80 5.41 6.41 19.59
CA ILE A 80 6.53 7.32 19.87
C ILE A 80 6.65 7.52 21.38
N SER A 81 7.80 7.17 21.95
CA SER A 81 8.07 7.45 23.37
C SER A 81 8.39 8.94 23.61
N ARG A 82 8.32 9.38 24.88
CA ARG A 82 8.66 10.75 25.23
C ARG A 82 10.14 11.07 25.01
N GLU A 83 11.01 10.08 25.09
CA GLU A 83 12.47 10.23 24.92
C GLU A 83 12.94 9.94 23.48
N ALA A 84 12.04 9.57 22.57
CA ALA A 84 12.42 9.24 21.20
C ALA A 84 13.06 10.44 20.49
N ASP A 85 14.11 10.20 19.72
CA ASP A 85 14.60 11.17 18.74
C ASP A 85 13.59 11.27 17.61
N LEU A 86 12.95 12.43 17.46
CA LEU A 86 11.88 12.63 16.49
C LEU A 86 12.39 12.64 15.04
N ASP A 87 13.58 13.17 14.80
CA ASP A 87 14.14 13.23 13.44
C ASP A 87 14.54 11.84 12.95
N GLU A 88 15.17 11.04 13.82
CA GLU A 88 15.50 9.65 13.51
C GLU A 88 14.23 8.82 13.31
N ALA A 89 13.25 8.95 14.20
CA ALA A 89 11.97 8.25 14.10
C ALA A 89 11.22 8.62 12.80
N ALA A 90 11.12 9.93 12.52
CA ALA A 90 10.46 10.44 11.33
C ALA A 90 11.11 9.93 10.05
N LEU A 91 12.43 9.91 9.98
CA LEU A 91 13.16 9.39 8.82
C LEU A 91 12.83 7.92 8.56
N LYS A 92 12.89 7.07 9.59
CA LYS A 92 12.55 5.64 9.50
C LYS A 92 11.09 5.41 9.10
N ILE A 93 10.17 6.19 9.69
CA ILE A 93 8.73 6.10 9.39
C ILE A 93 8.47 6.47 7.94
N MET A 94 8.99 7.62 7.49
CA MET A 94 8.69 8.11 6.15
C MET A 94 9.41 7.35 5.04
N ASP A 95 10.62 6.87 5.28
CA ASP A 95 11.32 5.98 4.36
C ASP A 95 10.47 4.74 4.04
N PHE A 96 9.94 4.11 5.09
CA PHE A 96 9.12 2.92 4.92
C PHE A 96 7.68 3.24 4.46
N LYS A 97 7.08 4.34 4.94
CA LYS A 97 5.72 4.76 4.53
C LYS A 97 5.65 5.17 3.07
N LEU A 98 6.68 5.82 2.54
CA LEU A 98 6.70 6.30 1.16
C LEU A 98 7.25 5.26 0.17
N ALA A 99 7.85 4.17 0.66
CA ALA A 99 8.16 3.02 -0.17
C ALA A 99 6.87 2.52 -0.85
N ASN A 100 6.90 2.41 -2.17
CA ASN A 100 5.74 2.05 -3.00
C ASN A 100 4.47 2.88 -2.70
N ALA A 101 4.63 4.15 -2.32
CA ALA A 101 3.56 5.07 -1.91
C ALA A 101 2.68 4.51 -0.76
N GLY A 102 3.25 3.74 0.15
CA GLY A 102 2.54 3.13 1.28
C GLY A 102 1.66 1.91 0.92
N GLN A 103 1.76 1.42 -0.31
CA GLN A 103 1.00 0.26 -0.79
C GLN A 103 1.69 -1.04 -0.39
N ILE A 104 1.95 -1.21 0.91
CA ILE A 104 2.61 -2.36 1.52
C ILE A 104 1.82 -2.76 2.77
N CYS A 105 1.58 -4.05 2.99
CA CYS A 105 0.75 -4.56 4.08
C CYS A 105 1.24 -4.15 5.49
N ILE A 106 2.55 -3.93 5.65
CA ILE A 106 3.19 -3.53 6.91
C ILE A 106 3.62 -2.06 6.94
N ALA A 107 3.20 -1.24 5.95
CA ALA A 107 3.51 0.19 5.96
C ALA A 107 2.96 0.86 7.22
N PRO A 108 3.72 1.75 7.89
CA PRO A 108 3.21 2.56 8.99
C PRO A 108 1.92 3.27 8.58
N ASP A 109 0.87 3.17 9.39
CA ASP A 109 -0.43 3.73 9.04
C ASP A 109 -0.82 4.88 9.97
N TYR A 110 -0.77 4.66 11.28
CA TYR A 110 -1.03 5.70 12.25
C TYR A 110 0.04 5.76 13.33
N LEU A 111 0.22 6.95 13.90
CA LEU A 111 1.20 7.24 14.94
C LEU A 111 0.49 7.59 16.25
N LEU A 112 0.91 6.96 17.33
CA LEU A 112 0.54 7.34 18.68
C LEU A 112 1.68 8.19 19.24
N VAL A 113 1.42 9.49 19.39
CA VAL A 113 2.43 10.49 19.76
C VAL A 113 1.96 11.18 21.05
N PRO A 114 2.83 11.39 22.06
CA PRO A 114 2.48 12.21 23.21
C PRO A 114 2.05 13.63 22.77
N ASP A 115 0.99 14.17 23.36
CA ASP A 115 0.40 15.46 22.94
C ASP A 115 1.43 16.59 22.89
N GLU A 116 2.31 16.65 23.89
CA GLU A 116 3.38 17.67 24.00
C GLU A 116 4.44 17.55 22.90
N ARG A 117 4.47 16.43 22.17
CA ARG A 117 5.42 16.17 21.08
C ARG A 117 4.79 16.22 19.68
N LEU A 118 3.48 16.41 19.58
CA LEU A 118 2.75 16.32 18.33
C LEU A 118 3.28 17.28 17.25
N GLU A 119 3.41 18.56 17.57
CA GLU A 119 3.87 19.55 16.57
C GLU A 119 5.34 19.31 16.17
N GLY A 120 6.19 18.88 17.11
CA GLY A 120 7.56 18.46 16.80
C GLY A 120 7.62 17.26 15.86
N MET A 121 6.73 16.27 16.07
CA MET A 121 6.65 15.09 15.20
C MET A 121 6.17 15.46 13.80
N ILE A 122 5.18 16.36 13.66
CA ILE A 122 4.73 16.86 12.36
C ILE A 122 5.88 17.52 11.60
N GLN A 123 6.65 18.38 12.26
CA GLN A 123 7.81 19.06 11.68
C GLN A 123 8.90 18.06 11.25
N ALA A 124 9.19 17.08 12.10
CA ALA A 124 10.17 16.03 11.79
C ALA A 124 9.75 15.19 10.58
N LEU A 125 8.46 14.81 10.48
CA LEU A 125 7.93 14.09 9.32
C LEU A 125 8.02 14.91 8.01
N GLN A 126 7.70 16.20 8.06
CA GLN A 126 7.87 17.12 6.92
C GLN A 126 9.35 17.22 6.51
N GLY A 127 10.26 17.34 7.49
CA GLY A 127 11.70 17.34 7.25
C GLY A 127 12.22 16.05 6.63
N ALA A 128 11.74 14.91 7.12
CA ALA A 128 12.09 13.59 6.59
C ALA A 128 11.66 13.45 5.12
N VAL A 129 10.41 13.82 4.79
CA VAL A 129 9.94 13.77 3.38
C VAL A 129 10.75 14.71 2.50
N SER A 130 11.05 15.94 2.96
CA SER A 130 11.86 16.89 2.20
C SER A 130 13.27 16.36 1.90
N ARG A 131 13.82 15.56 2.82
CA ARG A 131 15.13 14.92 2.65
C ARG A 131 15.09 13.73 1.71
N LEU A 132 14.05 12.87 1.82
CA LEU A 132 13.91 11.64 1.00
C LEU A 132 13.44 11.96 -0.42
N PHE A 133 12.48 12.87 -0.54
CA PHE A 133 11.80 13.23 -1.79
C PHE A 133 11.66 14.76 -1.89
N PRO A 134 12.73 15.49 -2.29
CA PRO A 134 12.66 16.95 -2.46
C PRO A 134 11.61 17.40 -3.49
N SER A 135 11.29 16.53 -4.44
CA SER A 135 10.16 16.65 -5.38
C SER A 135 9.34 15.37 -5.38
N LEU A 136 8.08 15.44 -5.74
CA LEU A 136 7.14 14.32 -5.76
C LEU A 136 6.54 14.08 -7.14
N ALA A 137 5.90 15.10 -7.73
CA ALA A 137 5.12 14.97 -8.95
C ALA A 137 5.96 14.48 -10.14
N GLY A 138 7.09 15.11 -10.40
CA GLY A 138 8.03 14.74 -11.47
C GLY A 138 9.06 13.68 -11.09
N ASN A 139 9.11 13.22 -9.85
CA ASN A 139 10.15 12.33 -9.35
C ASN A 139 9.86 10.87 -9.76
N PRO A 140 10.72 10.20 -10.55
CA PRO A 140 10.51 8.81 -10.96
C PRO A 140 10.57 7.82 -9.79
N ASP A 141 11.26 8.16 -8.69
CA ASP A 141 11.40 7.30 -7.52
C ASP A 141 10.20 7.37 -6.58
N TYR A 142 9.33 8.40 -6.72
CA TYR A 142 8.09 8.48 -5.98
C TYR A 142 6.98 7.77 -6.74
N THR A 143 6.53 6.64 -6.20
CA THR A 143 5.61 5.72 -6.87
C THR A 143 4.18 6.27 -6.97
N SER A 144 3.49 5.97 -8.06
CA SER A 144 2.05 6.22 -8.24
C SER A 144 1.19 5.22 -7.46
N ILE A 145 -0.04 5.60 -7.14
CA ILE A 145 -1.08 4.65 -6.75
C ILE A 145 -1.34 3.72 -7.93
N VAL A 146 -1.57 2.45 -7.66
CA VAL A 146 -1.51 1.37 -8.65
C VAL A 146 -2.48 1.52 -9.83
N ASN A 147 -3.62 2.17 -9.62
CA ASN A 147 -4.61 2.46 -10.66
C ASN A 147 -5.60 3.55 -10.23
N GLU A 148 -6.38 4.04 -11.20
CA GLU A 148 -7.41 5.08 -11.01
C GLU A 148 -8.44 4.71 -9.93
N ARG A 149 -8.92 3.48 -9.90
CA ARG A 149 -9.93 3.03 -8.91
C ARG A 149 -9.42 3.17 -7.48
N HIS A 150 -8.16 2.81 -7.23
CA HIS A 150 -7.55 2.94 -5.91
C HIS A 150 -7.24 4.40 -5.58
N TYR A 151 -6.80 5.18 -6.57
CA TYR A 151 -6.59 6.63 -6.41
C TYR A 151 -7.90 7.32 -6.01
N ALA A 152 -8.98 7.13 -6.76
CA ALA A 152 -10.28 7.73 -6.47
C ALA A 152 -10.83 7.30 -5.10
N ARG A 153 -10.59 6.06 -4.67
CA ARG A 153 -10.98 5.61 -3.32
C ARG A 153 -10.21 6.36 -2.23
N LEU A 154 -8.90 6.53 -2.40
CA LEU A 154 -8.06 7.25 -1.43
C LEU A 154 -8.40 8.74 -1.42
N ASP A 155 -8.63 9.35 -2.58
CA ASP A 155 -9.05 10.74 -2.68
C ASP A 155 -10.38 10.96 -1.96
N ARG A 156 -11.35 10.06 -2.12
CA ARG A 156 -12.62 10.12 -1.37
C ARG A 156 -12.37 10.12 0.13
N TYR A 157 -11.49 9.27 0.67
CA TYR A 157 -11.18 9.28 2.10
C TYR A 157 -10.56 10.60 2.57
N VAL A 158 -9.72 11.22 1.71
CA VAL A 158 -9.20 12.56 1.97
C VAL A 158 -10.34 13.58 2.04
N GLN A 159 -11.26 13.58 1.07
CA GLN A 159 -12.40 14.50 1.04
C GLN A 159 -13.35 14.30 2.22
N ASP A 160 -13.61 13.05 2.59
CA ASP A 160 -14.46 12.72 3.74
C ASP A 160 -13.86 13.26 5.06
N ALA A 161 -12.56 13.08 5.26
CA ALA A 161 -11.85 13.59 6.44
C ALA A 161 -11.84 15.14 6.48
N LEU A 162 -11.62 15.79 5.34
CA LEU A 162 -11.67 17.25 5.24
C LEU A 162 -13.09 17.78 5.50
N ALA A 163 -14.11 17.12 4.96
CA ALA A 163 -15.51 17.48 5.20
C ALA A 163 -15.92 17.31 6.67
N ALA A 164 -15.34 16.33 7.37
CA ALA A 164 -15.51 16.14 8.81
C ALA A 164 -14.72 17.16 9.66
N GLY A 165 -13.97 18.07 9.04
CA GLY A 165 -13.20 19.10 9.72
C GLY A 165 -11.91 18.60 10.37
N VAL A 166 -11.40 17.42 9.98
CA VAL A 166 -10.15 16.90 10.49
C VAL A 166 -8.99 17.79 10.05
N ARG A 167 -8.11 18.16 10.99
CA ARG A 167 -6.88 18.88 10.66
C ARG A 167 -6.01 18.02 9.74
N CYS A 168 -5.75 18.52 8.53
CA CYS A 168 -4.90 17.88 7.54
C CYS A 168 -3.61 18.70 7.33
N VAL A 169 -2.47 18.01 7.30
CA VAL A 169 -1.18 18.59 6.95
C VAL A 169 -0.68 17.91 5.69
N GLU A 170 -0.63 18.66 4.59
CA GLU A 170 -0.02 18.19 3.35
C GLU A 170 1.49 18.29 3.41
N ILE A 171 2.18 17.26 2.94
CA ILE A 171 3.64 17.24 2.86
C ILE A 171 4.05 17.29 1.39
N ASN A 172 4.27 18.48 0.90
CA ASN A 172 4.65 18.77 -0.49
C ASN A 172 5.87 19.70 -0.52
N PRO A 173 7.08 19.16 -0.37
CA PRO A 173 8.32 19.94 -0.26
C PRO A 173 8.55 20.86 -1.44
N GLY A 174 8.31 20.39 -2.66
CA GLY A 174 8.48 21.14 -3.91
C GLY A 174 7.34 22.11 -4.22
N LYS A 175 6.26 22.14 -3.41
CA LYS A 175 5.04 22.92 -3.69
C LYS A 175 4.50 22.67 -5.10
N GLU A 176 4.56 21.42 -5.54
CA GLU A 176 4.21 20.99 -6.88
C GLU A 176 2.69 20.85 -7.04
N SER A 177 2.17 21.09 -8.25
CA SER A 177 0.79 20.76 -8.60
C SER A 177 0.67 19.30 -9.02
N PHE A 178 -0.41 18.65 -8.60
CA PHE A 178 -0.77 17.29 -8.95
C PHE A 178 -1.99 17.23 -9.89
N ASP A 179 -2.50 18.39 -10.32
CA ASP A 179 -3.76 18.50 -11.08
C ASP A 179 -3.65 17.97 -12.52
N ASN A 180 -2.49 18.07 -13.14
CA ASN A 180 -2.27 17.71 -14.54
C ASN A 180 -1.22 16.62 -14.70
N GLN A 181 -1.42 15.49 -14.01
CA GLN A 181 -0.52 14.36 -14.13
C GLN A 181 -0.62 13.72 -15.52
N PRO A 182 0.47 13.21 -16.08
CA PRO A 182 0.44 12.43 -17.32
C PRO A 182 -0.55 11.27 -17.25
N ALA A 183 -1.14 10.92 -18.37
CA ALA A 183 -2.07 9.79 -18.44
C ALA A 183 -1.44 8.50 -17.85
N GLY A 184 -2.16 7.86 -16.93
CA GLY A 184 -1.71 6.66 -16.22
C GLY A 184 -0.82 6.92 -15.01
N GLN A 185 -0.51 8.18 -14.67
CA GLN A 185 0.09 8.53 -13.39
C GLN A 185 -1.00 8.90 -12.39
N HIS A 186 -0.87 8.35 -11.19
CA HIS A 186 -1.82 8.54 -10.08
C HIS A 186 -1.02 8.84 -8.80
N LYS A 187 -0.09 9.79 -8.86
CA LYS A 187 0.67 10.20 -7.67
C LYS A 187 -0.21 11.01 -6.74
N MET A 188 -0.02 10.81 -5.45
CA MET A 188 -0.79 11.48 -4.40
C MET A 188 0.14 12.15 -3.41
N ILE A 189 -0.18 13.37 -2.99
CA ILE A 189 0.56 14.10 -1.97
C ILE A 189 0.42 13.33 -0.65
N PRO A 190 1.52 13.04 0.08
CA PRO A 190 1.44 12.52 1.44
C PRO A 190 0.71 13.49 2.37
N ARG A 191 -0.18 12.96 3.21
CA ARG A 191 -0.98 13.75 4.16
C ARG A 191 -0.95 13.14 5.54
N LEU A 192 -0.95 14.02 6.54
CA LEU A 192 -1.16 13.68 7.94
C LEU A 192 -2.54 14.16 8.35
N PHE A 193 -3.37 13.27 8.84
CA PHE A 193 -4.65 13.58 9.47
C PHE A 193 -4.44 13.52 10.99
N ILE A 194 -4.74 14.61 11.67
CA ILE A 194 -4.47 14.78 13.10
C ILE A 194 -5.74 14.51 13.88
N ASN A 195 -5.69 13.50 14.74
CA ASN A 195 -6.81 13.07 15.60
C ASN A 195 -8.12 12.92 14.82
N PRO A 196 -8.19 12.03 13.83
CA PRO A 196 -9.34 11.94 12.90
C PRO A 196 -10.62 11.42 13.55
N GLY A 197 -10.67 11.10 14.83
CA GLY A 197 -11.84 10.48 15.46
C GLY A 197 -11.99 8.99 15.11
N ASP A 198 -12.97 8.35 15.74
CA ASP A 198 -13.21 6.90 15.63
C ASP A 198 -14.38 6.55 14.67
N GLU A 199 -14.96 7.54 13.95
CA GLU A 199 -16.09 7.34 13.04
C GLU A 199 -15.69 7.20 11.57
#